data_b0b893b4ad2a774fd5743b9e4ca07e1f
#
_entry.id   b0b893b4ad2a774fd5743b9e4ca07e1f
#
_cell.length_a   1.000
_cell.length_b   1.000
_cell.length_c   1.000
_cell.angle_alpha   90.00
_cell.angle_beta   90.00
_cell.angle_gamma   90.00
#
_symmetry.space_group_name_H-M   'P 1'
#
loop_
_entity.id
_entity.type
_entity.pdbx_description
1 polymer ?
#
loop_
_entity_poly.entity_id
_entity_poly.type
_entity_poly.pdbx_seq_one_letter_code
_entity_poly.pdbx_strand_id
1 'polypeptide(L)'
;MINLITVIYDVELSLLQTQAQNFDSFIDTKDVSRILILVNDADLVADAIDPAWWGQHQDKVQIKKMSEYDIKWTTKQWESQQLLKLLGAYEADTEWSIVFDAKTWLANKFEWPKMCDPKPRVGKCKLGTEWADAHSNLEKHYDININEMLSPSGVPFVFHTQTVKDMMQEHGSMAKFCEWFQSKIPNCGITEFTCYNAFMIYKYGSCDVLYNTKEIYPGMTTFCTNLATGADIDMASMLSLISLTKSIHTRQYINLKDKDINLWKTFWRHKDIHLNIDQYSVNACVVVAHPDDCVIFAWPLMKMAPSFKWTIIYLTYDESHDRAGEVQYNWSEENIQTKFCGLEDHYRDNEEGELITWDPNEASAKLVAQCSGYDLIVTHGAKGEYGHIHHKFVHDVMQQINTPKIYFEDQDQANLIVTPEMYYNKQPNLDTWPEHRDVIEMFKDRTTGNYKVTADAQTVLNTLK
;
A
#
# COMPACT_ATOMS: atom_id res chain seq x y z
N MET A 1 18.22 20.08 -7.31
CA MET A 1 17.81 19.10 -8.33
C MET A 1 18.40 17.74 -7.99
N ILE A 2 17.70 16.67 -8.40
CA ILE A 2 18.10 15.28 -8.17
C ILE A 2 18.05 14.50 -9.47
N ASN A 3 18.73 13.35 -9.49
CA ASN A 3 18.50 12.33 -10.49
C ASN A 3 17.54 11.26 -9.93
N LEU A 4 16.61 10.81 -10.76
CA LEU A 4 15.78 9.65 -10.48
C LEU A 4 16.32 8.47 -11.29
N ILE A 5 16.44 7.32 -10.66
CA ILE A 5 17.00 6.12 -11.28
C ILE A 5 16.00 4.97 -11.09
N THR A 6 15.64 4.31 -12.17
CA THR A 6 14.81 3.10 -12.12
C THR A 6 15.47 1.98 -12.90
N VAL A 7 15.59 0.82 -12.28
CA VAL A 7 16.06 -0.40 -12.96
C VAL A 7 14.86 -1.28 -13.25
N ILE A 8 14.75 -1.80 -14.49
CA ILE A 8 13.60 -2.60 -14.94
C ILE A 8 14.03 -3.91 -15.60
N TYR A 9 13.10 -4.86 -15.58
CA TYR A 9 13.09 -6.09 -16.37
C TYR A 9 12.00 -6.04 -17.44
N ASP A 10 11.99 -7.00 -18.35
CA ASP A 10 10.99 -7.12 -19.41
C ASP A 10 9.55 -7.19 -18.89
N VAL A 11 9.31 -7.97 -17.84
CA VAL A 11 8.00 -8.14 -17.21
C VAL A 11 7.50 -6.90 -16.46
N GLU A 12 8.35 -5.90 -16.24
CA GLU A 12 8.03 -4.70 -15.49
C GLU A 12 7.65 -3.48 -16.36
N LEU A 13 7.58 -3.63 -17.69
CA LEU A 13 7.37 -2.52 -18.62
C LEU A 13 6.06 -1.74 -18.33
N SER A 14 4.97 -2.45 -18.04
CA SER A 14 3.69 -1.82 -17.68
C SER A 14 3.73 -1.11 -16.31
N LEU A 15 4.53 -1.63 -15.38
CA LEU A 15 4.77 -0.99 -14.08
C LEU A 15 5.58 0.29 -14.24
N LEU A 16 6.62 0.27 -15.10
CA LEU A 16 7.39 1.46 -15.43
C LEU A 16 6.51 2.55 -16.06
N GLN A 17 5.63 2.18 -16.98
CA GLN A 17 4.69 3.13 -17.57
C GLN A 17 3.79 3.79 -16.51
N THR A 18 3.32 3.01 -15.55
CA THR A 18 2.54 3.52 -14.41
C THR A 18 3.39 4.41 -13.50
N GLN A 19 4.64 4.03 -13.24
CA GLN A 19 5.58 4.85 -12.46
C GLN A 19 5.88 6.18 -13.16
N ALA A 20 6.05 6.17 -14.47
CA ALA A 20 6.28 7.38 -15.26
C ALA A 20 5.14 8.40 -15.10
N GLN A 21 3.89 7.94 -15.18
CA GLN A 21 2.70 8.77 -14.95
C GLN A 21 2.60 9.26 -13.49
N ASN A 22 3.03 8.42 -12.55
CA ASN A 22 3.10 8.79 -11.14
C ASN A 22 4.13 9.91 -10.92
N PHE A 23 5.32 9.80 -11.49
CA PHE A 23 6.34 10.85 -11.40
C PHE A 23 5.88 12.16 -12.03
N ASP A 24 5.24 12.11 -13.20
CA ASP A 24 4.63 13.29 -13.82
C ASP A 24 3.61 13.99 -12.92
N SER A 25 2.89 13.21 -12.12
CA SER A 25 1.85 13.73 -11.22
C SER A 25 2.37 14.25 -9.89
N PHE A 26 3.41 13.63 -9.33
CA PHE A 26 3.84 13.85 -7.95
C PHE A 26 5.19 14.55 -7.80
N ILE A 27 5.96 14.73 -8.86
CA ILE A 27 7.26 15.40 -8.82
C ILE A 27 7.21 16.66 -9.69
N ASP A 28 7.66 17.76 -9.15
CA ASP A 28 7.81 18.99 -9.92
C ASP A 28 9.04 18.88 -10.85
N THR A 29 8.87 19.20 -12.13
CA THR A 29 9.96 19.10 -13.11
C THR A 29 11.20 19.93 -12.74
N LYS A 30 11.03 21.05 -12.02
CA LYS A 30 12.16 21.87 -11.55
C LYS A 30 13.08 21.14 -10.55
N ASP A 31 12.57 20.11 -9.86
CA ASP A 31 13.33 19.35 -8.86
C ASP A 31 14.17 18.23 -9.48
N VAL A 32 13.86 17.82 -10.71
CA VAL A 32 14.51 16.72 -11.42
C VAL A 32 15.53 17.26 -12.44
N SER A 33 16.76 16.74 -12.39
CA SER A 33 17.77 16.97 -13.42
C SER A 33 17.62 15.93 -14.54
N ARG A 34 17.53 14.65 -14.17
CA ARG A 34 17.50 13.52 -15.11
C ARG A 34 16.68 12.38 -14.52
N ILE A 35 16.01 11.62 -15.40
CA ILE A 35 15.38 10.33 -15.11
C ILE A 35 16.14 9.26 -15.91
N LEU A 36 16.90 8.44 -15.23
CA LEU A 36 17.70 7.38 -15.84
C LEU A 36 16.98 6.02 -15.67
N ILE A 37 16.59 5.43 -16.80
CA ILE A 37 16.00 4.10 -16.86
C ILE A 37 17.06 3.11 -17.30
N LEU A 38 17.36 2.15 -16.42
CA LEU A 38 18.34 1.12 -16.64
C LEU A 38 17.64 -0.20 -16.96
N VAL A 39 17.84 -0.67 -18.19
CA VAL A 39 17.22 -1.92 -18.66
C VAL A 39 18.14 -3.08 -18.35
N ASN A 40 17.67 -4.00 -17.52
CA ASN A 40 18.38 -5.16 -17.04
C ASN A 40 18.03 -6.40 -17.89
N ASP A 41 19.02 -7.04 -18.47
CA ASP A 41 18.95 -8.36 -19.14
C ASP A 41 18.09 -8.48 -20.43
N ALA A 42 17.37 -7.43 -20.85
CA ALA A 42 16.47 -7.52 -22.00
C ALA A 42 16.54 -6.26 -22.90
N ASP A 43 17.54 -6.18 -23.75
CA ASP A 43 17.76 -5.02 -24.63
C ASP A 43 16.53 -4.62 -25.47
N LEU A 44 15.68 -5.58 -25.83
CA LEU A 44 14.44 -5.34 -26.59
C LEU A 44 13.42 -4.48 -25.82
N VAL A 45 13.45 -4.52 -24.49
CA VAL A 45 12.54 -3.72 -23.65
C VAL A 45 12.84 -2.23 -23.79
N ALA A 46 14.10 -1.87 -23.98
CA ALA A 46 14.50 -0.47 -24.13
C ALA A 46 13.79 0.21 -25.30
N ASP A 47 13.59 -0.50 -26.41
CA ASP A 47 12.93 0.04 -27.61
C ASP A 47 11.41 0.23 -27.44
N ALA A 48 10.82 -0.41 -26.43
CA ALA A 48 9.40 -0.28 -26.08
C ALA A 48 9.13 0.84 -25.06
N ILE A 49 10.17 1.46 -24.49
CA ILE A 49 10.01 2.55 -23.53
C ILE A 49 9.83 3.87 -24.27
N ASP A 50 8.67 4.50 -24.07
CA ASP A 50 8.37 5.80 -24.66
C ASP A 50 8.58 6.92 -23.63
N PRO A 51 9.54 7.84 -23.83
CA PRO A 51 9.75 8.99 -22.93
C PRO A 51 8.50 9.85 -22.71
N ALA A 52 7.54 9.83 -23.64
CA ALA A 52 6.28 10.56 -23.50
C ALA A 52 5.42 10.08 -22.32
N TRP A 53 5.67 8.89 -21.78
CA TRP A 53 4.97 8.42 -20.55
C TRP A 53 5.21 9.31 -19.34
N TRP A 54 6.35 10.02 -19.29
CA TRP A 54 6.74 10.92 -18.19
C TRP A 54 6.18 12.34 -18.33
N GLY A 55 5.33 12.61 -19.31
CA GLY A 55 4.66 13.90 -19.47
C GLY A 55 5.62 15.09 -19.42
N GLN A 56 5.50 15.95 -18.39
CA GLN A 56 6.35 17.14 -18.22
C GLN A 56 7.85 16.84 -18.05
N HIS A 57 8.24 15.61 -17.82
CA HIS A 57 9.65 15.21 -17.64
C HIS A 57 10.24 14.49 -18.87
N GLN A 58 9.51 14.38 -19.99
CA GLN A 58 9.89 13.54 -21.14
C GLN A 58 11.30 13.85 -21.67
N ASP A 59 11.71 15.09 -21.71
CA ASP A 59 13.04 15.57 -22.18
C ASP A 59 14.19 15.29 -21.19
N LYS A 60 13.88 14.81 -19.98
CA LYS A 60 14.85 14.44 -18.97
C LYS A 60 15.08 12.93 -18.90
N VAL A 61 14.31 12.15 -19.66
CA VAL A 61 14.40 10.70 -19.65
C VAL A 61 15.58 10.25 -20.50
N GLN A 62 16.39 9.40 -19.91
CA GLN A 62 17.49 8.68 -20.58
C GLN A 62 17.32 7.20 -20.34
N ILE A 63 17.36 6.42 -21.40
CA ILE A 63 17.27 4.96 -21.35
C ILE A 63 18.65 4.41 -21.63
N LYS A 64 19.12 3.52 -20.79
CA LYS A 64 20.42 2.88 -20.95
C LYS A 64 20.29 1.38 -20.74
N LYS A 65 20.87 0.59 -21.64
CA LYS A 65 20.87 -0.85 -21.58
C LYS A 65 22.03 -1.34 -20.71
N MET A 66 21.84 -2.45 -20.03
CA MET A 66 22.90 -3.13 -19.28
C MET A 66 24.12 -3.44 -20.17
N SER A 67 23.88 -3.81 -21.44
CA SER A 67 24.92 -4.10 -22.43
C SER A 67 25.79 -2.89 -22.84
N GLU A 68 25.34 -1.66 -22.54
CA GLU A 68 26.11 -0.44 -22.84
C GLU A 68 27.20 -0.14 -21.81
N TYR A 69 27.20 -0.85 -20.69
CA TYR A 69 28.28 -0.75 -19.72
C TYR A 69 29.44 -1.65 -20.12
N ASP A 70 30.64 -1.09 -20.21
CA ASP A 70 31.89 -1.83 -20.47
C ASP A 70 32.33 -2.63 -19.23
N ILE A 71 31.49 -3.61 -18.89
CA ILE A 71 31.62 -4.47 -17.70
C ILE A 71 31.40 -5.91 -18.14
N LYS A 72 32.23 -6.80 -17.65
CA LYS A 72 31.98 -8.24 -17.77
C LYS A 72 30.90 -8.64 -16.75
N TRP A 73 29.68 -8.85 -17.23
CA TRP A 73 28.61 -9.33 -16.40
C TRP A 73 28.73 -10.81 -16.07
N THR A 74 28.75 -11.13 -14.80
CA THR A 74 28.84 -12.51 -14.28
C THR A 74 27.59 -12.88 -13.48
N THR A 75 26.77 -11.90 -13.13
CA THR A 75 25.49 -12.02 -12.43
C THR A 75 24.32 -11.63 -13.35
N LYS A 76 23.13 -12.11 -13.02
CA LYS A 76 21.91 -11.89 -13.82
C LYS A 76 20.72 -11.56 -12.93
N GLN A 77 19.65 -11.06 -13.55
CA GLN A 77 18.39 -10.79 -12.89
C GLN A 77 18.53 -9.91 -11.65
N TRP A 78 18.10 -10.38 -10.49
CA TRP A 78 18.12 -9.62 -9.24
C TRP A 78 19.54 -9.15 -8.84
N GLU A 79 20.54 -9.97 -9.06
CA GLU A 79 21.92 -9.65 -8.68
C GLU A 79 22.52 -8.53 -9.55
N SER A 80 22.29 -8.55 -10.86
CA SER A 80 22.73 -7.47 -11.76
C SER A 80 21.98 -6.17 -11.51
N GLN A 81 20.70 -6.24 -11.09
CA GLN A 81 19.92 -5.07 -10.70
C GLN A 81 20.59 -4.28 -9.57
N GLN A 82 21.16 -4.98 -8.57
CA GLN A 82 21.84 -4.32 -7.45
C GLN A 82 23.00 -3.46 -7.94
N LEU A 83 23.81 -4.01 -8.85
CA LEU A 83 24.95 -3.30 -9.43
C LEU A 83 24.50 -2.15 -10.35
N LEU A 84 23.46 -2.35 -11.15
CA LEU A 84 22.91 -1.31 -12.03
C LEU A 84 22.44 -0.08 -11.24
N LYS A 85 21.83 -0.27 -10.08
CA LYS A 85 21.43 0.85 -9.19
C LYS A 85 22.63 1.68 -8.75
N LEU A 86 23.74 1.04 -8.38
CA LEU A 86 24.98 1.73 -8.02
C LEU A 86 25.61 2.42 -9.23
N LEU A 87 25.61 1.79 -10.41
CA LEU A 87 26.12 2.40 -11.64
C LEU A 87 25.31 3.63 -12.05
N GLY A 88 23.98 3.57 -11.94
CA GLY A 88 23.13 4.74 -12.17
C GLY A 88 23.45 5.89 -11.22
N ALA A 89 23.67 5.61 -9.94
CA ALA A 89 24.08 6.60 -8.96
C ALA A 89 25.52 7.13 -9.21
N TYR A 90 26.42 6.29 -9.70
CA TYR A 90 27.76 6.70 -10.11
C TYR A 90 27.74 7.69 -11.28
N GLU A 91 26.87 7.49 -12.26
CA GLU A 91 26.71 8.35 -13.45
C GLU A 91 25.88 9.60 -13.19
N ALA A 92 25.33 9.76 -12.00
CA ALA A 92 24.53 10.93 -11.67
C ALA A 92 25.34 12.22 -11.82
N ASP A 93 24.67 13.26 -12.36
CA ASP A 93 25.22 14.60 -12.58
C ASP A 93 24.85 15.61 -11.45
N THR A 94 24.08 15.13 -10.47
CA THR A 94 23.67 15.88 -9.28
C THR A 94 24.35 15.31 -8.04
N GLU A 95 24.38 16.07 -6.96
CA GLU A 95 24.92 15.64 -5.67
C GLU A 95 24.17 14.42 -5.11
N TRP A 96 22.88 14.35 -5.40
CA TRP A 96 21.98 13.30 -4.88
C TRP A 96 21.24 12.60 -6.00
N SER A 97 21.00 11.31 -5.80
CA SER A 97 20.14 10.49 -6.66
C SER A 97 19.20 9.65 -5.81
N ILE A 98 18.00 9.40 -6.35
CA ILE A 98 17.02 8.52 -5.72
C ILE A 98 16.78 7.34 -6.64
N VAL A 99 16.92 6.15 -6.09
CA VAL A 99 16.71 4.90 -6.80
C VAL A 99 15.35 4.32 -6.46
N PHE A 100 14.63 3.91 -7.50
CA PHE A 100 13.34 3.21 -7.42
C PHE A 100 13.43 1.86 -8.12
N ASP A 101 12.58 0.92 -7.73
CA ASP A 101 12.18 -0.20 -8.58
C ASP A 101 10.98 0.24 -9.42
N ALA A 102 10.77 -0.32 -10.62
CA ALA A 102 9.64 0.03 -11.49
C ALA A 102 8.26 -0.16 -10.82
N LYS A 103 8.20 -1.08 -9.86
CA LYS A 103 7.03 -1.40 -9.04
C LYS A 103 6.83 -0.47 -7.83
N THR A 104 7.58 0.62 -7.73
CA THR A 104 7.52 1.56 -6.59
C THR A 104 7.01 2.91 -7.07
N TRP A 105 5.96 3.41 -6.44
CA TRP A 105 5.29 4.68 -6.76
C TRP A 105 5.20 5.57 -5.54
N LEU A 106 5.22 6.89 -5.78
CA LEU A 106 5.02 7.88 -4.74
C LEU A 106 3.54 7.93 -4.32
N ALA A 107 3.31 8.02 -3.04
CA ALA A 107 1.99 8.19 -2.45
C ALA A 107 1.59 9.66 -2.26
N ASN A 108 2.59 10.54 -2.15
CA ASN A 108 2.42 11.97 -1.88
C ASN A 108 3.25 12.80 -2.85
N LYS A 109 2.91 14.08 -2.96
CA LYS A 109 3.73 15.03 -3.68
C LYS A 109 5.14 15.07 -3.09
N PHE A 110 6.12 14.86 -3.96
CA PHE A 110 7.53 14.89 -3.61
C PHE A 110 8.11 16.28 -3.96
N GLU A 111 8.78 16.88 -3.01
CA GLU A 111 9.44 18.19 -3.17
C GLU A 111 10.87 18.07 -2.65
N TRP A 112 11.84 18.05 -3.57
CA TRP A 112 13.24 17.87 -3.20
C TRP A 112 13.75 18.91 -2.20
N PRO A 113 13.48 20.21 -2.35
CA PRO A 113 13.93 21.21 -1.38
C PRO A 113 13.43 20.98 0.04
N LYS A 114 12.21 20.43 0.16
CA LYS A 114 11.65 20.08 1.48
C LYS A 114 12.26 18.81 2.06
N MET A 115 12.68 17.88 1.21
CA MET A 115 13.34 16.66 1.65
C MET A 115 14.78 16.94 2.09
N CYS A 116 15.48 17.83 1.37
CA CYS A 116 16.90 18.13 1.56
C CYS A 116 17.10 19.55 2.07
N ASP A 117 16.96 19.75 3.39
CA ASP A 117 17.21 21.04 4.03
C ASP A 117 17.81 20.85 5.44
N PRO A 118 19.12 21.08 5.63
CA PRO A 118 20.20 21.17 4.64
C PRO A 118 20.66 19.79 4.12
N LYS A 119 20.20 18.68 4.72
CA LYS A 119 20.53 17.30 4.39
C LYS A 119 19.27 16.49 4.11
N PRO A 120 19.34 15.45 3.25
CA PRO A 120 18.19 14.58 3.03
C PRO A 120 17.67 13.95 4.33
N ARG A 121 16.37 14.07 4.54
CA ARG A 121 15.69 13.50 5.72
C ARG A 121 15.33 12.04 5.45
N VAL A 122 16.15 11.14 5.97
CA VAL A 122 15.98 9.68 5.90
C VAL A 122 16.18 9.11 7.30
N GLY A 123 15.39 8.11 7.67
CA GLY A 123 15.51 7.49 8.99
C GLY A 123 16.75 6.61 9.12
N LYS A 124 16.96 6.12 10.32
CA LYS A 124 17.85 4.99 10.64
C LYS A 124 17.04 3.83 11.14
N CYS A 125 17.50 2.62 10.88
CA CYS A 125 17.03 1.41 11.53
C CYS A 125 18.17 0.65 12.17
N LYS A 126 17.83 -0.19 13.14
CA LYS A 126 18.77 -1.19 13.66
C LYS A 126 18.97 -2.27 12.63
N LEU A 127 20.13 -2.90 12.68
CA LEU A 127 20.42 -4.04 11.81
C LEU A 127 19.44 -5.18 12.12
N GLY A 128 18.78 -5.67 11.06
CA GLY A 128 17.99 -6.89 11.13
C GLY A 128 18.86 -8.12 10.92
N THR A 129 18.35 -9.28 11.32
CA THR A 129 19.03 -10.56 11.10
C THR A 129 19.10 -10.98 9.64
N GLU A 130 18.22 -10.46 8.81
CA GLU A 130 18.13 -10.79 7.37
C GLU A 130 19.38 -10.41 6.57
N TRP A 131 20.16 -9.42 7.06
CA TRP A 131 21.39 -8.95 6.43
C TRP A 131 22.64 -9.26 7.25
N ALA A 132 22.57 -10.17 8.23
CA ALA A 132 23.67 -10.43 9.15
C ALA A 132 24.96 -10.89 8.44
N ASP A 133 24.84 -11.77 7.45
CA ASP A 133 25.98 -12.25 6.68
C ASP A 133 26.61 -11.14 5.84
N ALA A 134 25.77 -10.31 5.18
CA ALA A 134 26.24 -9.17 4.42
C ALA A 134 27.03 -8.19 5.31
N HIS A 135 26.47 -7.83 6.47
CA HIS A 135 27.12 -6.93 7.43
C HIS A 135 28.44 -7.51 7.94
N SER A 136 28.46 -8.78 8.38
CA SER A 136 29.69 -9.43 8.86
C SER A 136 30.80 -9.48 7.80
N ASN A 137 30.44 -9.68 6.53
CA ASN A 137 31.40 -9.65 5.45
C ASN A 137 31.94 -8.24 5.15
N LEU A 138 31.06 -7.23 5.21
CA LEU A 138 31.42 -5.84 4.98
C LEU A 138 32.22 -5.26 6.15
N GLU A 139 31.91 -5.60 7.40
CA GLU A 139 32.70 -5.25 8.59
C GLU A 139 34.15 -5.74 8.48
N LYS A 140 34.33 -7.00 8.05
CA LYS A 140 35.66 -7.57 7.82
C LYS A 140 36.38 -6.91 6.64
N HIS A 141 35.62 -6.53 5.59
CA HIS A 141 36.21 -5.94 4.41
C HIS A 141 36.74 -4.53 4.66
N TYR A 142 35.99 -3.71 5.43
CA TYR A 142 36.35 -2.32 5.71
C TYR A 142 37.01 -2.12 7.08
N ASP A 143 37.14 -3.16 7.88
CA ASP A 143 37.62 -3.11 9.27
C ASP A 143 36.85 -2.11 10.14
N ILE A 144 35.54 -2.23 10.13
CA ILE A 144 34.58 -1.37 10.82
C ILE A 144 33.58 -2.17 11.65
N ASN A 145 32.82 -1.49 12.48
CA ASN A 145 31.64 -2.02 13.13
C ASN A 145 30.37 -1.33 12.58
N ILE A 146 29.46 -2.11 12.02
CA ILE A 146 28.18 -1.63 11.46
C ILE A 146 27.11 -1.88 12.52
N ASN A 147 26.61 -0.82 13.15
CA ASN A 147 25.57 -0.90 14.18
C ASN A 147 24.26 -0.21 13.77
N GLU A 148 24.25 0.47 12.65
CA GLU A 148 23.10 1.18 12.10
C GLU A 148 23.12 1.16 10.58
N MET A 149 21.95 1.39 9.96
CA MET A 149 21.83 1.60 8.54
C MET A 149 20.71 2.61 8.23
N LEU A 150 20.77 3.19 7.03
CA LEU A 150 19.72 4.09 6.56
C LEU A 150 18.38 3.35 6.40
N SER A 151 17.29 4.03 6.70
CA SER A 151 15.93 3.55 6.55
C SER A 151 15.17 4.43 5.54
N PRO A 152 14.46 3.84 4.58
CA PRO A 152 14.32 2.41 4.34
C PRO A 152 15.61 1.77 3.80
N SER A 153 15.88 0.54 4.18
CA SER A 153 16.98 -0.27 3.65
C SER A 153 16.62 -0.92 2.30
N GLY A 154 15.89 -0.23 1.50
CA GLY A 154 15.38 -0.64 0.20
C GLY A 154 14.88 0.59 -0.56
N VAL A 155 14.25 0.38 -1.71
CA VAL A 155 13.74 1.49 -2.53
C VAL A 155 12.47 2.14 -1.94
N PRO A 156 12.28 3.46 -2.10
CA PRO A 156 13.22 4.41 -2.70
C PRO A 156 14.41 4.65 -1.79
N PHE A 157 15.61 4.70 -2.37
CA PHE A 157 16.84 4.90 -1.63
C PHE A 157 17.59 6.13 -2.14
N VAL A 158 18.08 6.95 -1.21
CA VAL A 158 18.80 8.19 -1.54
C VAL A 158 20.29 7.96 -1.46
N PHE A 159 20.97 8.06 -2.58
CA PHE A 159 22.43 8.00 -2.66
C PHE A 159 23.06 9.40 -2.73
N HIS A 160 24.14 9.61 -2.00
CA HIS A 160 25.06 10.70 -2.24
C HIS A 160 26.03 10.29 -3.35
N THR A 161 25.92 10.96 -4.49
CA THR A 161 26.64 10.57 -5.73
C THR A 161 28.14 10.49 -5.52
N GLN A 162 28.75 11.47 -4.81
CA GLN A 162 30.18 11.45 -4.58
C GLN A 162 30.60 10.27 -3.70
N THR A 163 29.81 9.87 -2.72
CA THR A 163 30.09 8.69 -1.90
C THR A 163 30.11 7.40 -2.72
N VAL A 164 29.18 7.27 -3.69
CA VAL A 164 29.18 6.13 -4.62
C VAL A 164 30.45 6.14 -5.50
N LYS A 165 30.84 7.28 -6.01
CA LYS A 165 32.08 7.44 -6.81
C LYS A 165 33.30 7.07 -5.99
N ASP A 166 33.40 7.55 -4.76
CA ASP A 166 34.52 7.27 -3.87
C ASP A 166 34.57 5.80 -3.49
N MET A 167 33.42 5.14 -3.26
CA MET A 167 33.32 3.71 -2.97
C MET A 167 33.87 2.88 -4.14
N MET A 168 33.54 3.22 -5.37
CA MET A 168 34.08 2.52 -6.53
C MET A 168 35.56 2.78 -6.73
N GLN A 169 36.02 4.00 -6.43
CA GLN A 169 37.44 4.37 -6.53
C GLN A 169 38.31 3.70 -5.45
N GLU A 170 37.76 3.44 -4.26
CA GLU A 170 38.44 2.69 -3.19
C GLU A 170 38.90 1.31 -3.64
N HIS A 171 38.16 0.69 -4.54
CA HIS A 171 38.53 -0.57 -5.20
C HIS A 171 39.54 -0.38 -6.38
N GLY A 172 40.03 0.83 -6.59
CA GLY A 172 41.00 1.20 -7.63
C GLY A 172 40.33 1.62 -8.95
N SER A 173 39.13 1.20 -9.26
CA SER A 173 38.35 1.65 -10.41
C SER A 173 36.92 1.12 -10.34
N MET A 174 36.01 1.74 -11.09
CA MET A 174 34.65 1.24 -11.28
C MET A 174 34.64 -0.23 -11.76
N ALA A 175 35.45 -0.60 -12.75
CA ALA A 175 35.48 -1.95 -13.27
C ALA A 175 35.91 -2.98 -12.21
N LYS A 176 36.92 -2.68 -11.42
CA LYS A 176 37.35 -3.55 -10.31
C LYS A 176 36.33 -3.66 -9.21
N PHE A 177 35.65 -2.56 -8.89
CA PHE A 177 34.52 -2.58 -7.97
C PHE A 177 33.40 -3.51 -8.47
N CYS A 178 33.04 -3.41 -9.75
CA CYS A 178 32.02 -4.26 -10.36
C CYS A 178 32.37 -5.74 -10.31
N GLU A 179 33.64 -6.09 -10.59
CA GLU A 179 34.12 -7.47 -10.46
C GLU A 179 34.03 -7.97 -9.01
N TRP A 180 34.51 -7.18 -8.07
CA TRP A 180 34.43 -7.49 -6.64
C TRP A 180 32.98 -7.65 -6.18
N PHE A 181 32.12 -6.69 -6.48
CA PHE A 181 30.73 -6.70 -6.06
C PHE A 181 29.98 -7.92 -6.59
N GLN A 182 30.10 -8.23 -7.88
CA GLN A 182 29.50 -9.41 -8.49
C GLN A 182 30.02 -10.74 -7.87
N SER A 183 31.27 -10.77 -7.42
CA SER A 183 31.81 -11.95 -6.74
C SER A 183 31.27 -12.16 -5.33
N LYS A 184 30.74 -11.09 -4.71
CA LYS A 184 30.26 -11.11 -3.32
C LYS A 184 28.76 -11.33 -3.19
N ILE A 185 27.95 -10.83 -4.13
CA ILE A 185 26.49 -10.98 -4.07
C ILE A 185 26.05 -12.43 -3.83
N PRO A 186 26.43 -13.43 -4.67
CA PRO A 186 25.93 -14.79 -4.52
C PRO A 186 26.40 -15.47 -3.24
N ASN A 187 27.55 -15.06 -2.71
CA ASN A 187 28.21 -15.79 -1.62
C ASN A 187 28.00 -15.14 -0.25
N CYS A 188 27.69 -13.85 -0.21
CA CYS A 188 27.70 -13.06 1.03
C CYS A 188 26.41 -12.28 1.25
N GLY A 189 25.43 -12.35 0.32
CA GLY A 189 24.16 -11.60 0.41
C GLY A 189 24.31 -10.07 0.41
N ILE A 190 25.45 -9.55 -0.07
CA ILE A 190 25.69 -8.10 -0.16
C ILE A 190 24.74 -7.49 -1.17
N THR A 191 24.08 -6.39 -0.79
CA THR A 191 23.25 -5.59 -1.68
C THR A 191 23.88 -4.23 -1.92
N GLU A 192 23.37 -3.48 -2.91
CA GLU A 192 23.75 -2.09 -3.15
C GLU A 192 23.61 -1.22 -1.89
N PHE A 193 22.55 -1.43 -1.12
CA PHE A 193 22.26 -0.63 0.07
C PHE A 193 23.16 -0.98 1.25
N THR A 194 23.41 -2.27 1.48
CA THR A 194 24.33 -2.71 2.55
C THR A 194 25.76 -2.29 2.26
N CYS A 195 26.19 -2.41 0.99
CA CYS A 195 27.51 -2.00 0.55
C CYS A 195 27.73 -0.49 0.70
N TYR A 196 26.77 0.31 0.22
CA TYR A 196 26.85 1.76 0.34
C TYR A 196 26.84 2.21 1.81
N ASN A 197 25.98 1.62 2.64
CA ASN A 197 25.90 1.94 4.05
C ASN A 197 27.21 1.64 4.79
N ALA A 198 27.80 0.47 4.52
CA ALA A 198 29.10 0.09 5.10
C ALA A 198 30.21 1.05 4.68
N PHE A 199 30.29 1.39 3.38
CA PHE A 199 31.28 2.33 2.90
C PHE A 199 31.11 3.73 3.50
N MET A 200 29.87 4.18 3.68
CA MET A 200 29.58 5.47 4.31
C MET A 200 30.06 5.49 5.78
N ILE A 201 29.83 4.42 6.54
CA ILE A 201 30.34 4.29 7.91
C ILE A 201 31.86 4.21 7.91
N TYR A 202 32.47 3.46 7.02
CA TYR A 202 33.92 3.40 6.83
C TYR A 202 34.52 4.78 6.59
N LYS A 203 33.92 5.55 5.68
CA LYS A 203 34.47 6.84 5.25
C LYS A 203 34.18 7.97 6.24
N TYR A 204 33.00 8.01 6.84
CA TYR A 204 32.51 9.13 7.62
C TYR A 204 32.24 8.82 9.11
N GLY A 205 32.29 7.56 9.50
CA GLY A 205 32.01 7.12 10.84
C GLY A 205 30.53 7.03 11.22
N SER A 206 29.64 7.69 10.50
CA SER A 206 28.20 7.68 10.76
C SER A 206 27.40 8.18 9.55
N CYS A 207 26.16 7.69 9.42
CA CYS A 207 25.19 8.18 8.45
C CYS A 207 24.80 9.67 8.67
N ASP A 208 24.88 10.17 9.91
CA ASP A 208 24.48 11.54 10.29
C ASP A 208 25.34 12.61 9.65
N VAL A 209 26.52 12.25 9.13
CA VAL A 209 27.40 13.19 8.44
C VAL A 209 26.76 13.71 7.16
N LEU A 210 26.09 12.83 6.40
CA LEU A 210 25.47 13.17 5.12
C LEU A 210 23.95 13.35 5.22
N TYR A 211 23.29 12.67 6.13
CA TYR A 211 21.83 12.63 6.22
C TYR A 211 21.30 13.23 7.53
N ASN A 212 20.11 13.80 7.48
CA ASN A 212 19.32 14.04 8.69
C ASN A 212 18.53 12.78 9.01
N THR A 213 19.02 12.01 9.97
CA THR A 213 18.44 10.69 10.32
C THR A 213 17.44 10.75 11.47
N LYS A 214 17.16 11.95 11.99
CA LYS A 214 16.20 12.15 13.09
C LYS A 214 14.76 12.20 12.59
N GLU A 215 14.57 12.53 11.34
CA GLU A 215 13.26 12.72 10.72
C GLU A 215 13.21 12.00 9.37
N ILE A 216 12.05 11.44 9.04
CA ILE A 216 11.77 10.88 7.72
C ILE A 216 10.91 11.89 6.97
N TYR A 217 11.25 12.15 5.69
CA TYR A 217 10.44 13.01 4.86
C TYR A 217 9.16 12.31 4.39
N PRO A 218 7.96 12.78 4.78
CA PRO A 218 6.70 12.12 4.43
C PRO A 218 6.43 11.99 2.92
N GLY A 219 6.98 12.90 2.09
CA GLY A 219 6.89 12.83 0.64
C GLY A 219 7.60 11.64 0.01
N MET A 220 8.42 10.91 0.78
CA MET A 220 9.03 9.64 0.35
C MET A 220 8.18 8.41 0.68
N THR A 221 6.96 8.58 1.14
CA THR A 221 6.03 7.45 1.29
C THR A 221 5.73 6.86 -0.08
N THR A 222 5.95 5.56 -0.22
CA THR A 222 5.79 4.84 -1.48
C THR A 222 5.01 3.57 -1.32
N PHE A 223 4.48 3.12 -2.43
CA PHE A 223 3.89 1.80 -2.59
C PHE A 223 4.81 0.93 -3.41
N CYS A 224 4.84 -0.34 -3.09
CA CYS A 224 5.59 -1.35 -3.81
C CYS A 224 4.68 -2.51 -4.14
N THR A 225 4.77 -3.06 -5.35
CA THR A 225 4.04 -4.26 -5.73
C THR A 225 4.97 -5.45 -5.84
N ASN A 226 4.45 -6.64 -5.65
CA ASN A 226 5.17 -7.87 -5.93
C ASN A 226 4.33 -8.77 -6.85
N LEU A 227 4.58 -8.67 -8.15
CA LEU A 227 3.89 -9.47 -9.17
C LEU A 227 4.12 -10.99 -9.02
N ALA A 228 5.20 -11.39 -8.31
CA ALA A 228 5.56 -12.80 -8.19
C ALA A 228 4.60 -13.63 -7.31
N THR A 229 3.80 -13.01 -6.47
CA THR A 229 2.94 -13.74 -5.49
C THR A 229 1.50 -13.93 -5.95
N GLY A 230 1.07 -13.32 -7.06
CA GLY A 230 -0.19 -13.62 -7.73
C GLY A 230 -1.48 -13.22 -6.99
N ALA A 231 -1.40 -12.45 -5.92
CA ALA A 231 -2.60 -11.95 -5.25
C ALA A 231 -3.21 -10.77 -6.02
N ASP A 232 -4.54 -10.75 -6.12
CA ASP A 232 -5.28 -9.65 -6.73
C ASP A 232 -5.22 -8.40 -5.84
N ILE A 233 -5.08 -7.21 -6.46
CA ILE A 233 -5.50 -5.99 -5.81
C ILE A 233 -7.00 -5.87 -6.00
N ASP A 234 -7.70 -5.90 -4.91
CA ASP A 234 -9.10 -5.52 -4.86
C ASP A 234 -9.25 -3.99 -4.67
N MET A 235 -10.48 -3.53 -4.78
CA MET A 235 -10.79 -2.10 -4.60
C MET A 235 -10.49 -1.62 -3.18
N ALA A 236 -10.59 -2.50 -2.18
CA ALA A 236 -10.27 -2.16 -0.79
C ALA A 236 -8.78 -1.84 -0.64
N SER A 237 -7.91 -2.63 -1.32
CA SER A 237 -6.47 -2.33 -1.38
C SER A 237 -6.20 -0.99 -2.06
N MET A 238 -6.95 -0.62 -3.10
CA MET A 238 -6.84 0.69 -3.75
C MET A 238 -7.29 1.83 -2.84
N LEU A 239 -8.42 1.68 -2.16
CA LEU A 239 -8.90 2.68 -1.19
C LEU A 239 -7.93 2.82 -0.01
N SER A 240 -7.31 1.72 0.42
CA SER A 240 -6.22 1.71 1.40
C SER A 240 -5.05 2.58 0.98
N LEU A 241 -4.67 2.52 -0.29
CA LEU A 241 -3.61 3.34 -0.84
C LEU A 241 -3.94 4.84 -0.77
N ILE A 242 -5.18 5.22 -1.00
CA ILE A 242 -5.65 6.61 -0.86
C ILE A 242 -5.57 7.07 0.60
N SER A 243 -5.93 6.23 1.54
CA SER A 243 -5.93 6.59 2.97
C SER A 243 -4.53 6.63 3.59
N LEU A 244 -3.62 5.77 3.12
CA LEU A 244 -2.23 5.72 3.57
C LEU A 244 -1.43 6.97 3.21
N THR A 245 -1.92 7.80 2.29
CA THR A 245 -1.31 9.11 2.02
C THR A 245 -1.32 10.04 3.25
N LYS A 246 -2.18 9.78 4.22
CA LYS A 246 -2.26 10.55 5.48
C LYS A 246 -1.55 9.87 6.67
N SER A 247 -1.32 8.57 6.65
CA SER A 247 -0.70 7.81 7.75
C SER A 247 0.63 7.19 7.34
N ILE A 248 1.60 7.77 7.73
CA ILE A 248 3.01 7.52 7.97
C ILE A 248 3.47 6.04 7.95
N HIS A 249 4.55 5.79 7.17
CA HIS A 249 5.63 4.82 7.47
C HIS A 249 5.42 3.32 7.19
N THR A 250 4.38 2.85 6.55
CA THR A 250 4.31 1.44 6.20
C THR A 250 4.51 1.22 4.71
N ARG A 251 5.63 0.59 4.39
CA ARG A 251 5.88 0.00 3.08
C ARG A 251 4.90 -1.16 2.93
N GLN A 252 3.83 -0.97 2.18
CA GLN A 252 2.90 -2.06 1.87
C GLN A 252 3.26 -2.67 0.52
N TYR A 253 3.39 -4.00 0.50
CA TYR A 253 3.51 -4.76 -0.72
C TYR A 253 2.10 -5.07 -1.21
N ILE A 254 1.81 -4.62 -2.42
CA ILE A 254 0.52 -4.82 -3.07
C ILE A 254 0.78 -5.59 -4.35
N ASN A 255 -0.01 -6.63 -4.58
CA ASN A 255 0.10 -7.46 -5.77
C ASN A 255 -0.88 -6.95 -6.84
N LEU A 256 -0.35 -6.53 -7.99
CA LEU A 256 -1.14 -6.06 -9.14
C LEU A 256 -1.19 -7.14 -10.23
N LYS A 257 -2.38 -7.42 -10.74
CA LYS A 257 -2.56 -8.10 -12.03
C LYS A 257 -2.68 -7.07 -13.15
N ASP A 258 -2.43 -7.48 -14.39
CA ASP A 258 -2.47 -6.58 -15.56
C ASP A 258 -3.79 -5.79 -15.70
N LYS A 259 -4.93 -6.38 -15.33
CA LYS A 259 -6.23 -5.70 -15.31
C LYS A 259 -6.27 -4.52 -14.33
N ASP A 260 -5.53 -4.60 -13.24
CA ASP A 260 -5.53 -3.61 -12.16
C ASP A 260 -4.59 -2.43 -12.48
N ILE A 261 -3.60 -2.67 -13.36
CA ILE A 261 -2.69 -1.61 -13.85
C ILE A 261 -3.47 -0.52 -14.60
N ASN A 262 -4.48 -0.90 -15.40
CA ASN A 262 -5.32 0.08 -16.09
C ASN A 262 -6.19 0.90 -15.14
N LEU A 263 -6.63 0.30 -14.05
CA LEU A 263 -7.35 0.98 -12.98
C LEU A 263 -6.44 1.99 -12.27
N TRP A 264 -5.19 1.58 -11.98
CA TRP A 264 -4.15 2.47 -11.45
C TRP A 264 -3.83 3.63 -12.39
N LYS A 265 -3.70 3.38 -13.69
CA LYS A 265 -3.50 4.44 -14.70
C LYS A 265 -4.65 5.46 -14.69
N THR A 266 -5.86 5.00 -14.47
CA THR A 266 -7.04 5.88 -14.35
C THR A 266 -6.97 6.69 -13.05
N PHE A 267 -6.62 6.06 -11.95
CA PHE A 267 -6.44 6.70 -10.66
C PHE A 267 -5.38 7.83 -10.70
N TRP A 268 -4.21 7.55 -11.27
CA TRP A 268 -3.10 8.52 -11.35
C TRP A 268 -3.34 9.66 -12.35
N ARG A 269 -4.20 9.48 -13.34
CA ARG A 269 -4.56 10.54 -14.29
C ARG A 269 -5.37 11.68 -13.65
N HIS A 270 -5.96 11.45 -12.50
CA HIS A 270 -6.78 12.44 -11.80
C HIS A 270 -5.95 13.11 -10.71
N LYS A 271 -5.01 13.99 -11.10
CA LYS A 271 -4.12 14.76 -10.23
C LYS A 271 -4.84 15.50 -9.09
N ASP A 272 -6.08 15.91 -9.37
CA ASP A 272 -6.84 16.77 -8.46
C ASP A 272 -7.50 16.02 -7.31
N ILE A 273 -7.59 14.69 -7.39
CA ILE A 273 -8.16 13.87 -6.30
C ILE A 273 -7.37 14.02 -5.00
N HIS A 274 -6.04 14.13 -5.08
CA HIS A 274 -5.20 14.28 -3.90
C HIS A 274 -5.22 15.68 -3.29
N LEU A 275 -5.49 16.71 -4.08
CA LEU A 275 -5.53 18.10 -3.61
C LEU A 275 -6.90 18.49 -3.06
N ASN A 276 -7.97 17.75 -3.43
CA ASN A 276 -9.36 18.06 -3.12
C ASN A 276 -10.09 16.97 -2.33
N ILE A 277 -9.40 15.98 -1.74
CA ILE A 277 -10.02 14.95 -0.90
C ILE A 277 -10.86 15.57 0.23
N ASP A 278 -10.48 16.74 0.72
CA ASP A 278 -11.26 17.45 1.72
C ASP A 278 -12.54 18.15 1.14
N GLN A 279 -12.67 18.22 -0.21
CA GLN A 279 -13.85 18.82 -0.87
C GLN A 279 -14.87 17.77 -1.37
N TYR A 280 -14.47 16.53 -1.61
CA TYR A 280 -15.37 15.47 -2.08
C TYR A 280 -15.47 14.37 -1.03
N SER A 281 -16.25 14.62 0.01
CA SER A 281 -16.64 13.56 0.92
C SER A 281 -17.71 12.71 0.25
N VAL A 282 -17.35 11.51 -0.24
CA VAL A 282 -18.33 10.48 -0.58
C VAL A 282 -19.15 10.21 0.67
N ASN A 283 -20.45 10.37 0.56
CA ASN A 283 -21.37 10.02 1.63
C ASN A 283 -21.66 8.51 1.50
N ALA A 284 -20.90 7.71 2.25
CA ALA A 284 -20.96 6.27 2.18
C ALA A 284 -21.65 5.67 3.40
N CYS A 285 -22.39 4.59 3.20
CA CYS A 285 -22.92 3.84 4.34
C CYS A 285 -22.51 2.37 4.31
N VAL A 286 -22.30 1.83 5.49
CA VAL A 286 -22.20 0.40 5.77
C VAL A 286 -23.56 -0.08 6.26
N VAL A 287 -24.16 -1.04 5.59
CA VAL A 287 -25.46 -1.60 5.96
C VAL A 287 -25.26 -3.04 6.39
N VAL A 288 -25.43 -3.33 7.66
CA VAL A 288 -25.16 -4.63 8.28
C VAL A 288 -26.29 -5.10 9.18
N ALA A 289 -26.31 -6.38 9.44
CA ALA A 289 -27.35 -6.99 10.27
C ALA A 289 -27.14 -6.67 11.76
N HIS A 290 -25.93 -6.92 12.28
CA HIS A 290 -25.64 -6.90 13.71
C HIS A 290 -24.53 -5.90 14.05
N PRO A 291 -24.41 -5.48 15.31
CA PRO A 291 -23.41 -4.52 15.75
C PRO A 291 -21.93 -4.90 15.54
N ASP A 292 -21.60 -6.17 15.51
CA ASP A 292 -20.25 -6.70 15.29
C ASP A 292 -19.86 -6.82 13.82
N ASP A 293 -20.84 -6.98 12.91
CA ASP A 293 -20.59 -7.18 11.48
C ASP A 293 -19.78 -6.03 10.85
N CYS A 294 -20.02 -4.79 11.29
CA CYS A 294 -19.31 -3.63 10.78
C CYS A 294 -17.82 -3.68 11.12
N VAL A 295 -17.45 -4.23 12.26
CA VAL A 295 -16.05 -4.42 12.66
C VAL A 295 -15.46 -5.61 11.93
N ILE A 296 -16.19 -6.72 11.87
CA ILE A 296 -15.72 -7.98 11.26
C ILE A 296 -15.48 -7.81 9.76
N PHE A 297 -16.43 -7.18 9.04
CA PHE A 297 -16.42 -7.14 7.59
C PHE A 297 -16.05 -5.78 7.00
N ALA A 298 -16.57 -4.67 7.55
CA ALA A 298 -16.42 -3.35 6.94
C ALA A 298 -15.25 -2.52 7.49
N TRP A 299 -14.81 -2.76 8.72
CA TRP A 299 -13.78 -1.95 9.36
C TRP A 299 -12.49 -1.79 8.56
N PRO A 300 -11.92 -2.84 7.94
CA PRO A 300 -10.77 -2.68 7.07
C PRO A 300 -11.02 -1.64 5.96
N LEU A 301 -12.18 -1.73 5.29
CA LEU A 301 -12.56 -0.81 4.22
C LEU A 301 -12.76 0.63 4.75
N MET A 302 -13.40 0.80 5.88
CA MET A 302 -13.65 2.10 6.48
C MET A 302 -12.36 2.79 6.90
N LYS A 303 -11.44 2.06 7.53
CA LYS A 303 -10.08 2.56 7.86
C LYS A 303 -9.31 2.99 6.62
N MET A 304 -9.55 2.35 5.50
CA MET A 304 -8.88 2.60 4.23
C MET A 304 -9.41 3.82 3.49
N ALA A 305 -10.60 4.28 3.80
CA ALA A 305 -11.23 5.45 3.20
C ALA A 305 -11.67 6.50 4.26
N PRO A 306 -10.73 7.06 5.03
CA PRO A 306 -11.05 8.01 6.12
C PRO A 306 -11.58 9.35 5.60
N SER A 307 -11.44 9.63 4.30
CA SER A 307 -12.02 10.82 3.66
C SER A 307 -13.50 10.67 3.32
N PHE A 308 -14.06 9.46 3.44
CA PHE A 308 -15.48 9.24 3.26
C PHE A 308 -16.23 9.63 4.52
N LYS A 309 -17.39 10.23 4.33
CA LYS A 309 -18.33 10.44 5.43
C LYS A 309 -19.11 9.14 5.66
N TRP A 310 -18.64 8.35 6.60
CA TRP A 310 -19.23 7.06 6.91
C TRP A 310 -20.44 7.17 7.83
N THR A 311 -21.47 6.40 7.51
CA THR A 311 -22.60 6.10 8.38
C THR A 311 -22.75 4.57 8.44
N ILE A 312 -22.98 4.01 9.62
CA ILE A 312 -23.29 2.59 9.77
C ILE A 312 -24.76 2.44 10.08
N ILE A 313 -25.43 1.57 9.34
CA ILE A 313 -26.86 1.28 9.49
C ILE A 313 -26.99 -0.18 9.91
N TYR A 314 -27.57 -0.39 11.08
CA TYR A 314 -27.82 -1.71 11.66
C TYR A 314 -29.27 -2.12 11.46
N LEU A 315 -29.49 -3.35 11.02
CA LEU A 315 -30.82 -3.92 10.90
C LEU A 315 -31.45 -4.15 12.28
N THR A 316 -30.66 -4.72 13.19
CA THR A 316 -31.12 -5.09 14.53
C THR A 316 -30.87 -3.99 15.56
N TYR A 317 -31.56 -4.11 16.67
CA TYR A 317 -31.60 -3.19 17.83
C TYR A 317 -32.18 -1.81 17.51
N ASP A 318 -32.64 -1.16 18.53
CA ASP A 318 -33.03 0.24 18.54
C ASP A 318 -32.06 1.07 19.41
N GLU A 319 -32.13 2.39 19.29
CA GLU A 319 -31.20 3.31 19.95
C GLU A 319 -31.30 3.27 21.49
N SER A 320 -32.40 2.74 22.05
CA SER A 320 -32.58 2.61 23.50
C SER A 320 -31.96 1.35 24.10
N HIS A 321 -31.49 0.43 23.26
CA HIS A 321 -30.88 -0.82 23.70
C HIS A 321 -29.42 -0.59 24.11
N ASP A 322 -29.00 -1.19 25.22
CA ASP A 322 -27.64 -1.01 25.78
C ASP A 322 -26.54 -1.29 24.73
N ARG A 323 -26.70 -2.33 23.94
CA ARG A 323 -25.76 -2.68 22.87
C ARG A 323 -25.68 -1.62 21.76
N ALA A 324 -26.80 -0.98 21.44
CA ALA A 324 -26.80 0.15 20.50
C ALA A 324 -26.08 1.38 21.08
N GLY A 325 -26.29 1.68 22.34
CA GLY A 325 -25.61 2.77 23.04
C GLY A 325 -24.08 2.57 23.07
N GLU A 326 -23.62 1.35 23.34
CA GLU A 326 -22.21 0.99 23.31
C GLU A 326 -21.60 1.18 21.93
N VAL A 327 -22.27 0.71 20.89
CA VAL A 327 -21.84 0.87 19.49
C VAL A 327 -21.78 2.34 19.08
N GLN A 328 -22.80 3.14 19.44
CA GLN A 328 -22.82 4.58 19.18
C GLN A 328 -21.64 5.29 19.83
N TYR A 329 -21.35 4.97 21.09
CA TYR A 329 -20.21 5.54 21.80
C TYR A 329 -18.89 5.24 21.08
N ASN A 330 -18.62 3.98 20.79
CA ASN A 330 -17.38 3.55 20.16
C ASN A 330 -17.15 4.16 18.76
N TRP A 331 -18.22 4.27 17.96
CA TRP A 331 -18.10 4.88 16.62
C TRP A 331 -18.07 6.40 16.64
N SER A 332 -18.61 7.04 17.67
CA SER A 332 -18.52 8.48 17.82
C SER A 332 -17.09 8.97 18.03
N GLU A 333 -16.24 8.18 18.65
CA GLU A 333 -14.79 8.47 18.78
C GLU A 333 -14.07 8.48 17.44
N GLU A 334 -14.60 7.77 16.44
CA GLU A 334 -14.07 7.70 15.06
C GLU A 334 -14.78 8.68 14.09
N ASN A 335 -15.65 9.57 14.59
CA ASN A 335 -16.50 10.47 13.80
C ASN A 335 -17.43 9.73 12.80
N ILE A 336 -17.86 8.52 13.13
CA ILE A 336 -18.76 7.71 12.33
C ILE A 336 -20.17 7.78 12.93
N GLN A 337 -21.15 8.08 12.09
CA GLN A 337 -22.55 8.09 12.52
C GLN A 337 -23.13 6.67 12.49
N THR A 338 -24.06 6.41 13.41
CA THR A 338 -24.78 5.13 13.46
C THR A 338 -26.29 5.36 13.37
N LYS A 339 -27.00 4.40 12.77
CA LYS A 339 -28.45 4.35 12.68
C LYS A 339 -28.92 2.91 12.93
N PHE A 340 -30.10 2.77 13.49
CA PHE A 340 -30.68 1.48 13.83
C PHE A 340 -32.10 1.35 13.27
N CYS A 341 -32.43 0.17 12.72
CA CYS A 341 -33.77 -0.10 12.21
C CYS A 341 -34.75 -0.61 13.28
N GLY A 342 -34.25 -0.96 14.46
CA GLY A 342 -35.07 -1.33 15.59
C GLY A 342 -35.72 -2.72 15.50
N LEU A 343 -35.11 -3.65 14.77
CA LEU A 343 -35.58 -5.02 14.71
C LEU A 343 -34.93 -5.87 15.80
N GLU A 344 -35.65 -6.89 16.25
CA GLU A 344 -35.10 -7.83 17.22
C GLU A 344 -34.02 -8.70 16.58
N ASP A 345 -32.92 -8.88 17.28
CA ASP A 345 -31.89 -9.84 16.91
C ASP A 345 -32.32 -11.24 17.32
N HIS A 346 -33.33 -11.74 16.61
CA HIS A 346 -33.95 -13.03 16.90
C HIS A 346 -34.29 -13.79 15.62
N TYR A 347 -33.94 -15.07 15.59
CA TYR A 347 -34.34 -16.01 14.57
C TYR A 347 -34.73 -17.31 15.24
N ARG A 348 -35.54 -18.13 14.57
CA ARG A 348 -35.93 -19.46 15.05
C ARG A 348 -35.24 -20.50 14.23
N ASP A 349 -34.58 -21.42 14.91
CA ASP A 349 -34.18 -22.71 14.33
C ASP A 349 -35.35 -23.66 14.34
N ASN A 350 -35.67 -24.22 13.20
CA ASN A 350 -36.59 -25.33 13.06
C ASN A 350 -35.98 -26.43 12.19
N GLU A 351 -36.69 -27.57 12.01
CA GLU A 351 -36.22 -28.65 11.18
C GLU A 351 -35.99 -28.30 9.70
N GLU A 352 -36.53 -27.16 9.24
CA GLU A 352 -36.41 -26.63 7.88
C GLU A 352 -35.31 -25.54 7.74
N GLY A 353 -34.70 -25.10 8.85
CA GLY A 353 -33.65 -24.07 8.92
C GLY A 353 -34.03 -22.81 9.71
N GLU A 354 -33.19 -21.82 9.66
CA GLU A 354 -33.39 -20.53 10.36
C GLU A 354 -34.52 -19.70 9.70
N LEU A 355 -35.40 -19.13 10.52
CA LEU A 355 -36.51 -18.30 10.08
C LEU A 355 -36.44 -16.91 10.75
N ILE A 356 -36.65 -15.88 9.94
CA ILE A 356 -36.84 -14.51 10.43
C ILE A 356 -38.14 -14.40 11.22
N THR A 357 -38.13 -13.74 12.37
CA THR A 357 -39.29 -13.65 13.29
C THR A 357 -40.17 -12.41 13.09
N TRP A 358 -39.65 -11.39 12.36
CA TRP A 358 -40.36 -10.15 12.05
C TRP A 358 -40.92 -10.12 10.62
N ASP A 359 -41.84 -9.18 10.34
CA ASP A 359 -42.39 -9.00 9.00
C ASP A 359 -41.33 -8.51 8.01
N PRO A 360 -41.00 -9.29 6.98
CA PRO A 360 -39.95 -8.92 6.01
C PRO A 360 -40.25 -7.65 5.23
N ASN A 361 -41.53 -7.33 4.98
CA ASN A 361 -41.91 -6.13 4.24
C ASN A 361 -41.70 -4.87 5.08
N GLU A 362 -42.10 -4.92 6.35
CA GLU A 362 -41.88 -3.84 7.30
C GLU A 362 -40.39 -3.60 7.52
N ALA A 363 -39.64 -4.68 7.72
CA ALA A 363 -38.18 -4.62 7.88
C ALA A 363 -37.49 -4.04 6.65
N SER A 364 -37.89 -4.49 5.45
CA SER A 364 -37.37 -3.95 4.19
C SER A 364 -37.65 -2.45 4.06
N ALA A 365 -38.87 -2.01 4.36
CA ALA A 365 -39.25 -0.62 4.28
C ALA A 365 -38.44 0.27 5.25
N LYS A 366 -38.21 -0.20 6.48
CA LYS A 366 -37.39 0.49 7.47
C LYS A 366 -35.93 0.61 6.98
N LEU A 367 -35.36 -0.46 6.47
CA LEU A 367 -33.98 -0.48 6.02
C LEU A 367 -33.77 0.42 4.78
N VAL A 368 -34.66 0.33 3.79
CA VAL A 368 -34.62 1.16 2.58
C VAL A 368 -34.73 2.66 2.92
N ALA A 369 -35.60 3.01 3.87
CA ALA A 369 -35.76 4.39 4.30
C ALA A 369 -34.49 5.00 4.90
N GLN A 370 -33.67 4.19 5.59
CA GLN A 370 -32.39 4.63 6.17
C GLN A 370 -31.28 4.78 5.12
N CYS A 371 -31.40 4.08 4.00
CA CYS A 371 -30.34 4.00 2.98
C CYS A 371 -30.42 5.07 1.88
N SER A 372 -31.35 6.02 1.97
CA SER A 372 -31.49 7.08 0.97
C SER A 372 -30.41 8.16 1.09
N GLY A 373 -29.93 8.65 -0.07
CA GLY A 373 -29.02 9.80 -0.13
C GLY A 373 -27.53 9.47 0.07
N TYR A 374 -27.15 8.22 -0.02
CA TYR A 374 -25.76 7.80 -0.02
C TYR A 374 -25.24 7.58 -1.46
N ASP A 375 -23.98 7.90 -1.66
CA ASP A 375 -23.28 7.74 -2.95
C ASP A 375 -22.75 6.31 -3.13
N LEU A 376 -22.55 5.61 -2.01
CA LEU A 376 -22.00 4.26 -1.96
C LEU A 376 -22.59 3.48 -0.79
N ILE A 377 -22.95 2.23 -1.03
CA ILE A 377 -23.39 1.27 0.00
C ILE A 377 -22.38 0.12 0.09
N VAL A 378 -21.96 -0.21 1.30
CA VAL A 378 -21.16 -1.39 1.62
C VAL A 378 -22.02 -2.34 2.44
N THR A 379 -22.17 -3.59 2.04
CA THR A 379 -23.17 -4.49 2.66
C THR A 379 -22.83 -5.97 2.49
N HIS A 380 -23.66 -6.81 3.07
CA HIS A 380 -23.56 -8.26 3.02
C HIS A 380 -23.62 -8.85 1.60
N GLY A 381 -22.92 -9.96 1.38
CA GLY A 381 -22.95 -10.74 0.16
C GLY A 381 -24.18 -11.67 0.05
N ALA A 382 -24.43 -12.20 -1.15
CA ALA A 382 -25.60 -13.01 -1.46
C ALA A 382 -25.70 -14.31 -0.62
N LYS A 383 -24.59 -14.83 -0.14
CA LYS A 383 -24.58 -16.04 0.69
C LYS A 383 -24.62 -15.74 2.19
N GLY A 384 -24.57 -14.43 2.57
CA GLY A 384 -24.54 -14.00 3.96
C GLY A 384 -23.26 -14.42 4.67
N GLU A 385 -22.10 -14.32 3.97
CA GLU A 385 -20.73 -14.66 4.36
C GLU A 385 -20.60 -16.13 4.82
N TYR A 386 -21.14 -16.46 5.98
CA TYR A 386 -21.17 -17.82 6.55
C TYR A 386 -22.57 -18.45 6.56
N GLY A 387 -23.55 -17.85 5.86
CA GLY A 387 -24.90 -18.39 5.69
C GLY A 387 -25.97 -17.77 6.57
N HIS A 388 -25.65 -16.73 7.38
CA HIS A 388 -26.57 -16.13 8.33
C HIS A 388 -27.81 -15.53 7.65
N ILE A 389 -29.00 -15.83 8.16
CA ILE A 389 -30.27 -15.45 7.54
C ILE A 389 -30.49 -13.92 7.49
N HIS A 390 -30.11 -13.20 8.52
CA HIS A 390 -30.24 -11.74 8.56
C HIS A 390 -29.28 -11.08 7.54
N HIS A 391 -28.07 -11.63 7.32
CA HIS A 391 -27.15 -11.12 6.30
C HIS A 391 -27.71 -11.28 4.89
N LYS A 392 -28.30 -12.46 4.59
CA LYS A 392 -28.99 -12.70 3.32
C LYS A 392 -30.16 -11.74 3.12
N PHE A 393 -30.94 -11.52 4.16
CA PHE A 393 -32.04 -10.56 4.12
C PHE A 393 -31.54 -9.14 3.80
N VAL A 394 -30.52 -8.66 4.49
CA VAL A 394 -29.92 -7.34 4.20
C VAL A 394 -29.45 -7.27 2.76
N HIS A 395 -28.77 -8.30 2.26
CA HIS A 395 -28.37 -8.37 0.86
C HIS A 395 -29.55 -8.20 -0.09
N ASP A 396 -30.61 -8.99 0.09
CA ASP A 396 -31.79 -9.00 -0.78
C ASP A 396 -32.51 -7.64 -0.78
N VAL A 397 -32.61 -7.00 0.37
CA VAL A 397 -33.18 -5.64 0.48
C VAL A 397 -32.29 -4.64 -0.25
N MET A 398 -30.96 -4.71 -0.12
CA MET A 398 -30.04 -3.79 -0.78
C MET A 398 -30.08 -3.93 -2.32
N GLN A 399 -30.50 -5.08 -2.88
CA GLN A 399 -30.72 -5.21 -4.33
C GLN A 399 -31.81 -4.29 -4.86
N GLN A 400 -32.75 -3.85 -4.02
CA GLN A 400 -33.86 -2.97 -4.41
C GLN A 400 -33.43 -1.49 -4.53
N ILE A 401 -32.27 -1.14 -4.03
CA ILE A 401 -31.77 0.24 -4.01
C ILE A 401 -30.84 0.45 -5.20
N ASN A 402 -31.04 1.52 -5.96
CA ASN A 402 -30.21 1.86 -7.12
C ASN A 402 -29.00 2.73 -6.73
N THR A 403 -28.28 2.36 -5.68
CA THR A 403 -27.02 2.99 -5.27
C THR A 403 -25.87 2.01 -5.55
N PRO A 404 -24.72 2.47 -6.03
CA PRO A 404 -23.51 1.64 -6.20
C PRO A 404 -23.16 0.85 -4.94
N LYS A 405 -22.73 -0.42 -5.08
CA LYS A 405 -22.55 -1.32 -3.96
C LYS A 405 -21.21 -2.04 -3.95
N ILE A 406 -20.69 -2.20 -2.75
CA ILE A 406 -19.59 -3.11 -2.43
C ILE A 406 -20.18 -4.19 -1.52
N TYR A 407 -19.99 -5.43 -1.89
CA TYR A 407 -20.46 -6.58 -1.10
C TYR A 407 -19.30 -7.23 -0.38
N PHE A 408 -19.54 -7.69 0.85
CA PHE A 408 -18.64 -8.63 1.49
C PHE A 408 -18.66 -9.93 0.68
N GLU A 409 -17.48 -10.45 0.34
CA GLU A 409 -17.40 -11.75 -0.33
C GLU A 409 -17.46 -12.87 0.69
N ASP A 410 -17.96 -14.01 0.22
CA ASP A 410 -17.92 -15.25 0.99
C ASP A 410 -16.48 -15.48 1.46
N GLN A 411 -16.33 -15.61 2.73
CA GLN A 411 -15.04 -15.94 3.29
C GLN A 411 -14.96 -17.46 3.29
N ASP A 412 -14.02 -18.01 2.55
CA ASP A 412 -13.60 -19.37 2.77
C ASP A 412 -13.24 -19.49 4.27
N GLN A 413 -13.86 -20.40 4.99
CA GLN A 413 -13.70 -20.54 6.45
C GLN A 413 -12.21 -20.68 6.85
N ALA A 414 -11.37 -21.15 5.93
CA ALA A 414 -9.91 -21.22 6.10
C ALA A 414 -9.21 -19.84 6.10
N ASN A 415 -9.85 -18.80 5.57
CA ASN A 415 -9.30 -17.43 5.47
C ASN A 415 -9.93 -16.45 6.46
N LEU A 416 -10.96 -16.85 7.19
CA LEU A 416 -11.43 -16.17 8.38
C LEU A 416 -10.39 -16.39 9.47
N ILE A 417 -9.50 -15.43 9.65
CA ILE A 417 -8.52 -15.43 10.74
C ILE A 417 -9.23 -15.50 12.10
N VAL A 418 -10.52 -15.18 12.18
CA VAL A 418 -11.36 -15.43 13.34
C VAL A 418 -12.78 -15.78 12.86
N THR A 419 -13.19 -17.02 13.04
CA THR A 419 -14.59 -17.39 12.91
C THR A 419 -15.36 -17.02 14.18
N PRO A 420 -16.69 -16.84 14.15
CA PRO A 420 -17.49 -16.77 15.37
C PRO A 420 -17.14 -17.87 16.37
N GLU A 421 -16.90 -19.12 15.93
CA GLU A 421 -16.42 -20.22 16.76
C GLU A 421 -15.06 -19.94 17.43
N MET A 422 -14.10 -19.31 16.73
CA MET A 422 -12.81 -18.92 17.34
C MET A 422 -12.99 -17.83 18.38
N TYR A 423 -13.96 -16.97 18.20
CA TYR A 423 -14.35 -15.94 19.16
C TYR A 423 -14.95 -16.58 20.43
N TYR A 424 -15.93 -17.45 20.29
CA TYR A 424 -16.53 -18.21 21.39
C TYR A 424 -15.52 -19.13 22.09
N ASN A 425 -14.60 -19.74 21.36
CA ASN A 425 -13.57 -20.62 21.91
C ASN A 425 -12.46 -19.89 22.69
N LYS A 426 -12.23 -18.59 22.41
CA LYS A 426 -11.27 -17.79 23.18
C LYS A 426 -11.83 -17.26 24.50
N GLN A 427 -13.15 -17.21 24.65
CA GLN A 427 -13.81 -16.77 25.87
C GLN A 427 -14.92 -17.77 26.30
N PRO A 428 -14.56 -18.98 26.72
CA PRO A 428 -15.50 -20.07 26.95
C PRO A 428 -16.49 -19.86 28.13
N ASN A 429 -16.43 -18.75 28.83
CA ASN A 429 -17.23 -18.48 30.03
C ASN A 429 -18.25 -17.34 29.87
N LEU A 430 -18.52 -16.85 28.66
CA LEU A 430 -19.46 -15.76 28.44
C LEU A 430 -20.83 -16.34 28.01
N ASP A 431 -21.77 -16.36 28.95
CA ASP A 431 -23.21 -16.51 28.67
C ASP A 431 -23.83 -15.24 28.01
N THR A 432 -22.98 -14.23 27.75
CA THR A 432 -23.35 -12.94 27.16
C THR A 432 -22.51 -12.64 25.93
N TRP A 433 -23.08 -11.95 24.98
CA TRP A 433 -22.35 -11.39 23.84
C TRP A 433 -21.18 -10.53 24.34
N PRO A 434 -20.02 -10.61 23.67
CA PRO A 434 -18.91 -9.76 24.01
C PRO A 434 -19.27 -8.30 23.80
N GLU A 435 -18.72 -7.45 24.61
CA GLU A 435 -18.85 -6.01 24.43
C GLU A 435 -18.30 -5.63 23.05
N HIS A 436 -18.94 -4.68 22.37
CA HIS A 436 -18.52 -4.19 21.05
C HIS A 436 -17.06 -3.71 21.06
N ARG A 437 -16.62 -3.13 22.18
CA ARG A 437 -15.23 -2.75 22.42
C ARG A 437 -14.27 -3.92 22.29
N ASP A 438 -14.63 -5.05 22.84
CA ASP A 438 -13.77 -6.26 22.79
C ASP A 438 -13.68 -6.78 21.35
N VAL A 439 -14.77 -6.68 20.59
CA VAL A 439 -14.78 -7.00 19.16
C VAL A 439 -13.87 -6.05 18.38
N ILE A 440 -13.94 -4.75 18.63
CA ILE A 440 -13.05 -3.76 18.02
C ILE A 440 -11.58 -4.09 18.33
N GLU A 441 -11.25 -4.35 19.60
CA GLU A 441 -9.88 -4.68 20.01
C GLU A 441 -9.35 -5.97 19.34
N MET A 442 -10.22 -6.96 19.13
CA MET A 442 -9.85 -8.20 18.44
C MET A 442 -9.56 -8.01 16.94
N PHE A 443 -10.25 -7.08 16.30
CA PHE A 443 -10.23 -6.90 14.85
C PHE A 443 -9.56 -5.59 14.39
N LYS A 444 -9.18 -4.72 15.32
CA LYS A 444 -8.64 -3.40 14.98
C LYS A 444 -7.40 -3.43 14.10
N ASP A 445 -6.59 -4.48 14.23
CA ASP A 445 -5.37 -4.67 13.46
C ASP A 445 -5.63 -5.41 12.13
N ARG A 446 -6.87 -5.79 11.85
CA ARG A 446 -7.21 -6.43 10.59
C ARG A 446 -7.08 -5.42 9.45
N THR A 447 -6.23 -5.75 8.49
CA THR A 447 -5.89 -4.88 7.35
C THR A 447 -6.47 -5.37 6.03
N THR A 448 -7.10 -6.56 6.01
CA THR A 448 -7.59 -7.19 4.78
C THR A 448 -9.06 -7.61 4.92
N GLY A 449 -9.83 -7.39 3.87
CA GLY A 449 -11.19 -7.88 3.72
C GLY A 449 -11.42 -8.32 2.28
N ASN A 450 -12.34 -9.25 2.05
CA ASN A 450 -12.71 -9.70 0.72
C ASN A 450 -14.00 -9.00 0.28
N TYR A 451 -13.93 -8.28 -0.85
CA TYR A 451 -15.02 -7.46 -1.34
C TYR A 451 -15.30 -7.71 -2.82
N LYS A 452 -16.57 -7.78 -3.17
CA LYS A 452 -17.05 -7.75 -4.55
C LYS A 452 -17.59 -6.35 -4.86
N VAL A 453 -16.95 -5.67 -5.80
CA VAL A 453 -17.33 -4.31 -6.23
C VAL A 453 -18.19 -4.41 -7.47
N THR A 454 -19.38 -3.79 -7.46
CA THR A 454 -20.22 -3.70 -8.67
C THR A 454 -19.63 -2.72 -9.69
N ALA A 455 -19.98 -2.88 -10.97
CA ALA A 455 -19.52 -1.99 -12.03
C ALA A 455 -19.91 -0.53 -11.76
N ASP A 456 -21.06 -0.28 -11.14
CA ASP A 456 -21.55 1.04 -10.78
C ASP A 456 -20.78 1.63 -9.60
N ALA A 457 -20.46 0.82 -8.57
CA ALA A 457 -19.58 1.24 -7.49
C ALA A 457 -18.19 1.58 -8.03
N GLN A 458 -17.71 0.80 -8.99
CA GLN A 458 -16.49 1.12 -9.73
C GLN A 458 -16.59 2.45 -10.46
N THR A 459 -17.78 2.77 -11.02
CA THR A 459 -18.03 4.04 -11.72
C THR A 459 -18.09 5.20 -10.74
N VAL A 460 -18.71 5.04 -9.55
CA VAL A 460 -18.70 6.07 -8.48
C VAL A 460 -17.27 6.32 -7.99
N LEU A 461 -16.51 5.27 -7.79
CA LEU A 461 -15.11 5.38 -7.44
C LEU A 461 -14.27 6.02 -8.56
N ASN A 462 -14.69 5.87 -9.83
CA ASN A 462 -14.09 6.52 -11.00
C ASN A 462 -14.64 7.94 -11.24
N THR A 463 -15.80 8.30 -10.71
CA THR A 463 -16.40 9.64 -10.81
C THR A 463 -16.06 10.55 -9.63
N LEU A 464 -15.26 10.09 -8.69
CA LEU A 464 -14.56 10.95 -7.74
C LEU A 464 -13.51 11.78 -8.53
N LYS A 465 -14.04 12.48 -9.52
CA LYS A 465 -13.33 13.39 -10.42
C LYS A 465 -13.20 14.75 -9.82
#